data_cbbb979518d54d497336ee40e7dfafa0
#
_entry.id   cbbb979518d54d497336ee40e7dfafa0
#
_cell.length_a   1.000
_cell.length_b   1.000
_cell.length_c   1.000
_cell.angle_alpha   90.00
_cell.angle_beta   90.00
_cell.angle_gamma   90.00
#
_symmetry.space_group_name_H-M   'P 1'
#
loop_
_entity.id
_entity.type
_entity.pdbx_description
1 polymer ?
#
loop_
_entity_poly.entity_id
_entity_poly.type
_entity_poly.pdbx_seq_one_letter_code
_entity_poly.pdbx_strand_id
1 'polypeptide(L)'
;LYRMNSQSRSIEDILRRENIPYKIIGGLKFYERKEIKDIIAYLRLIQNPADNLSLTRIINEPKRGIGKTSMDAVELAAITKETSMYEIIKNAADYNMNRVYLNSREFVATIEELRENKDKMKISDLVKETLKKTGYTKALEDEDTTEAEARLENLDEFLTVAIEFEEQFADNSLEEFLEGITLSSDLDNSDGEEDSVTLMTLHSAKG
;
A
#
# COMPACT_ATOMS: atom_id res chain seq x y z
N LEU A 1 -13.59 21.00 8.35
CA LEU A 1 -13.96 19.94 9.31
C LEU A 1 -14.69 18.81 8.58
N TYR A 2 -14.42 17.56 8.93
CA TYR A 2 -15.07 16.36 8.39
C TYR A 2 -15.42 15.38 9.52
N ARG A 3 -16.30 14.41 9.23
CA ARG A 3 -16.75 13.46 10.24
C ARG A 3 -15.80 12.25 10.36
N MET A 4 -15.34 11.71 9.23
CA MET A 4 -14.50 10.51 9.14
C MET A 4 -13.24 10.80 8.32
N ASN A 5 -12.14 10.14 8.66
CA ASN A 5 -10.86 10.35 7.97
C ASN A 5 -10.92 9.99 6.49
N SER A 6 -11.73 9.00 6.08
CA SER A 6 -11.96 8.66 4.67
C SER A 6 -12.44 9.85 3.82
N GLN A 7 -13.21 10.78 4.41
CA GLN A 7 -13.72 11.97 3.73
C GLN A 7 -12.66 13.04 3.46
N SER A 8 -11.47 12.96 4.08
CA SER A 8 -10.45 14.00 3.91
C SER A 8 -9.84 13.98 2.51
N ARG A 9 -9.75 12.80 1.86
CA ARG A 9 -9.05 12.61 0.57
C ARG A 9 -9.55 13.57 -0.51
N SER A 10 -10.86 13.64 -0.75
CA SER A 10 -11.42 14.51 -1.80
C SER A 10 -11.11 16.01 -1.54
N ILE A 11 -11.04 16.41 -0.26
CA ILE A 11 -10.65 17.77 0.13
C ILE A 11 -9.13 17.96 -0.08
N GLU A 12 -8.32 16.99 0.32
CA GLU A 12 -6.87 16.99 0.13
C GLU A 12 -6.51 17.10 -1.35
N ASP A 13 -7.19 16.32 -2.23
CA ASP A 13 -6.97 16.34 -3.67
C ASP A 13 -7.31 17.69 -4.31
N ILE A 14 -8.40 18.34 -3.85
CA ILE A 14 -8.76 19.69 -4.32
C ILE A 14 -7.71 20.70 -3.88
N LEU A 15 -7.33 20.71 -2.59
CA LEU A 15 -6.34 21.64 -2.06
C LEU A 15 -4.99 21.48 -2.76
N ARG A 16 -4.60 20.24 -3.04
CA ARG A 16 -3.38 19.91 -3.79
C ARG A 16 -3.45 20.41 -5.23
N ARG A 17 -4.54 20.15 -5.93
CA ARG A 17 -4.76 20.62 -7.33
C ARG A 17 -4.67 22.14 -7.45
N GLU A 18 -5.21 22.85 -6.46
CA GLU A 18 -5.18 24.31 -6.40
C GLU A 18 -3.88 24.87 -5.79
N ASN A 19 -2.89 24.00 -5.46
CA ASN A 19 -1.65 24.37 -4.76
C ASN A 19 -1.89 25.13 -3.45
N ILE A 20 -2.94 24.77 -2.71
CA ILE A 20 -3.26 25.36 -1.41
C ILE A 20 -2.60 24.53 -0.31
N PRO A 21 -1.62 25.06 0.45
CA PRO A 21 -0.99 24.36 1.55
C PRO A 21 -2.02 23.93 2.61
N TYR A 22 -1.89 22.72 3.11
CA TYR A 22 -2.78 22.23 4.16
C TYR A 22 -2.05 21.33 5.16
N LYS A 23 -2.63 21.25 6.36
CA LYS A 23 -2.18 20.34 7.43
C LYS A 23 -3.37 19.60 8.03
N ILE A 24 -3.15 18.37 8.47
CA ILE A 24 -4.14 17.55 9.15
C ILE A 24 -3.81 17.49 10.64
N ILE A 25 -4.79 17.82 11.48
CA ILE A 25 -4.66 17.72 12.94
C ILE A 25 -5.42 16.50 13.43
N GLY A 26 -4.74 15.65 14.21
CA GLY A 26 -5.31 14.45 14.80
C GLY A 26 -5.48 13.28 13.82
N GLY A 27 -4.76 13.29 12.70
CA GLY A 27 -4.76 12.23 11.71
C GLY A 27 -3.53 12.27 10.80
N LEU A 28 -3.44 11.28 9.91
CA LEU A 28 -2.43 11.20 8.86
C LEU A 28 -3.03 11.63 7.51
N LYS A 29 -2.22 12.23 6.66
CA LYS A 29 -2.55 12.45 5.25
C LYS A 29 -2.92 11.12 4.58
N PHE A 30 -3.75 11.15 3.55
CA PHE A 30 -4.31 9.92 2.97
C PHE A 30 -3.23 8.88 2.58
N TYR A 31 -2.22 9.31 1.84
CA TYR A 31 -1.14 8.42 1.39
C TYR A 31 -0.14 8.02 2.50
N GLU A 32 -0.23 8.63 3.69
CA GLU A 32 0.60 8.26 4.85
C GLU A 32 -0.03 7.16 5.71
N ARG A 33 -1.32 6.85 5.53
CA ARG A 33 -2.04 5.84 6.31
C ARG A 33 -1.42 4.46 6.06
N LYS A 34 -1.37 3.64 7.13
CA LYS A 34 -0.73 2.33 7.10
C LYS A 34 -1.26 1.44 5.97
N GLU A 35 -2.56 1.26 5.90
CA GLU A 35 -3.25 0.41 4.93
C GLU A 35 -3.06 0.89 3.48
N ILE A 36 -2.97 2.20 3.28
CA ILE A 36 -2.70 2.78 1.95
C ILE A 36 -1.24 2.54 1.55
N LYS A 37 -0.29 2.73 2.46
CA LYS A 37 1.12 2.38 2.21
C LYS A 37 1.30 0.88 1.96
N ASP A 38 0.51 0.03 2.63
CA ASP A 38 0.58 -1.42 2.46
C ASP A 38 0.07 -1.84 1.09
N ILE A 39 -1.09 -1.35 0.63
CA ILE A 39 -1.59 -1.69 -0.71
C ILE A 39 -0.67 -1.14 -1.81
N ILE A 40 -0.15 0.07 -1.67
CA ILE A 40 0.83 0.63 -2.61
C ILE A 40 2.09 -0.25 -2.67
N ALA A 41 2.59 -0.74 -1.53
CA ALA A 41 3.75 -1.63 -1.49
C ALA A 41 3.47 -2.99 -2.16
N TYR A 42 2.25 -3.53 -2.03
CA TYR A 42 1.83 -4.72 -2.80
C TYR A 42 1.88 -4.46 -4.30
N LEU A 43 1.29 -3.36 -4.76
CA LEU A 43 1.27 -3.00 -6.18
C LEU A 43 2.68 -2.74 -6.73
N ARG A 44 3.55 -2.09 -5.94
CA ARG A 44 4.97 -1.89 -6.30
C ARG A 44 5.71 -3.21 -6.44
N LEU A 45 5.50 -4.15 -5.52
CA LEU A 45 6.12 -5.47 -5.62
C LEU A 45 5.59 -6.28 -6.81
N ILE A 46 4.30 -6.18 -7.13
CA ILE A 46 3.70 -6.76 -8.33
C ILE A 46 4.33 -6.17 -9.60
N GLN A 47 4.59 -4.86 -9.63
CA GLN A 47 5.25 -4.19 -10.74
C GLN A 47 6.73 -4.57 -10.81
N ASN A 48 7.44 -4.48 -9.69
CA ASN A 48 8.87 -4.74 -9.62
C ASN A 48 9.22 -5.65 -8.44
N PRO A 49 9.47 -6.95 -8.64
CA PRO A 49 9.85 -7.89 -7.58
C PRO A 49 11.23 -7.64 -6.98
N ALA A 50 12.03 -6.73 -7.54
CA ALA A 50 13.28 -6.31 -6.95
C ALA A 50 13.13 -5.18 -5.91
N ASP A 51 11.91 -4.70 -5.68
CA ASP A 51 11.62 -3.69 -4.63
C ASP A 51 11.64 -4.34 -3.23
N ASN A 52 12.83 -4.41 -2.66
CA ASN A 52 13.05 -4.98 -1.34
C ASN A 52 12.39 -4.17 -0.22
N LEU A 53 12.19 -2.85 -0.39
CA LEU A 53 11.51 -2.02 0.61
C LEU A 53 10.03 -2.37 0.70
N SER A 54 9.37 -2.43 -0.45
CA SER A 54 7.97 -2.86 -0.54
C SER A 54 7.79 -4.28 -0.02
N LEU A 55 8.67 -5.22 -0.40
CA LEU A 55 8.64 -6.59 0.10
C LEU A 55 8.75 -6.63 1.63
N THR A 56 9.72 -5.96 2.22
CA THR A 56 9.95 -5.95 3.68
C THR A 56 8.74 -5.42 4.42
N ARG A 57 8.05 -4.44 3.84
CA ARG A 57 6.85 -3.86 4.42
C ARG A 57 5.68 -4.85 4.49
N ILE A 58 5.46 -5.64 3.42
CA ILE A 58 4.22 -6.41 3.26
C ILE A 58 4.36 -7.92 3.50
N ILE A 59 5.58 -8.44 3.56
CA ILE A 59 5.78 -9.89 3.68
C ILE A 59 5.06 -10.52 4.88
N ASN A 60 4.86 -9.74 5.95
CA ASN A 60 4.18 -10.16 7.17
C ASN A 60 2.92 -9.33 7.48
N GLU A 61 2.35 -8.71 6.48
CA GLU A 61 1.08 -7.97 6.52
C GLU A 61 0.13 -8.49 5.42
N PRO A 62 -0.89 -9.28 5.74
CA PRO A 62 -1.25 -9.87 7.05
C PRO A 62 -0.17 -10.81 7.62
N LYS A 63 -0.27 -11.11 8.92
CA LYS A 63 0.71 -11.95 9.63
C LYS A 63 0.89 -13.32 8.97
N ARG A 64 2.15 -13.66 8.59
CA ARG A 64 2.55 -14.94 7.99
C ARG A 64 3.60 -15.68 8.81
N GLY A 65 3.98 -15.16 9.98
CA GLY A 65 5.01 -15.77 10.83
C GLY A 65 6.44 -15.61 10.29
N ILE A 66 6.66 -14.65 9.41
CA ILE A 66 7.98 -14.29 8.87
C ILE A 66 8.46 -13.06 9.64
N GLY A 67 9.22 -13.30 10.72
CA GLY A 67 9.71 -12.22 11.58
C GLY A 67 11.07 -11.68 11.15
N LYS A 68 11.56 -10.70 11.92
CA LYS A 68 12.81 -9.98 11.64
C LYS A 68 13.99 -10.89 11.38
N THR A 69 14.24 -11.87 12.26
CA THR A 69 15.37 -12.80 12.10
C THR A 69 15.33 -13.57 10.76
N SER A 70 14.13 -13.94 10.28
CA SER A 70 13.98 -14.60 8.98
C SER A 70 14.29 -13.62 7.85
N MET A 71 13.86 -12.38 7.96
CA MET A 71 14.14 -11.35 6.96
C MET A 71 15.61 -10.93 6.94
N ASP A 72 16.28 -10.83 8.09
CA ASP A 72 17.73 -10.58 8.16
C ASP A 72 18.53 -11.68 7.43
N ALA A 73 18.11 -12.97 7.58
CA ALA A 73 18.73 -14.08 6.85
C ALA A 73 18.47 -14.03 5.33
N VAL A 74 17.26 -13.64 4.92
CA VAL A 74 16.91 -13.44 3.50
C VAL A 74 17.73 -12.30 2.90
N GLU A 75 17.87 -11.18 3.60
CA GLU A 75 18.65 -10.03 3.16
C GLU A 75 20.13 -10.39 2.97
N LEU A 76 20.73 -11.09 3.95
CA LEU A 76 22.11 -11.57 3.86
C LEU A 76 22.31 -12.50 2.66
N ALA A 77 21.36 -13.40 2.42
CA ALA A 77 21.43 -14.32 1.27
C ALA A 77 21.29 -13.53 -0.05
N ALA A 78 20.40 -12.54 -0.12
CA ALA A 78 20.19 -11.69 -1.29
C ALA A 78 21.48 -10.93 -1.66
N ILE A 79 22.13 -10.32 -0.67
CA ILE A 79 23.42 -9.64 -0.84
C ILE A 79 24.48 -10.61 -1.33
N THR A 80 24.60 -11.78 -0.69
CA THR A 80 25.63 -12.81 -1.01
C THR A 80 25.46 -13.37 -2.43
N LYS A 81 24.20 -13.45 -2.91
CA LYS A 81 23.86 -14.02 -4.22
C LYS A 81 23.67 -12.94 -5.29
N GLU A 82 23.84 -11.66 -4.96
CA GLU A 82 23.63 -10.53 -5.85
C GLU A 82 22.25 -10.57 -6.55
N THR A 83 21.20 -10.86 -5.76
CA THR A 83 19.82 -10.98 -6.24
C THR A 83 18.84 -10.27 -5.31
N SER A 84 17.56 -10.19 -5.69
CA SER A 84 16.53 -9.57 -4.85
C SER A 84 16.14 -10.49 -3.67
N MET A 85 15.66 -9.87 -2.59
CA MET A 85 15.11 -10.63 -1.45
C MET A 85 13.89 -11.46 -1.87
N TYR A 86 13.12 -11.02 -2.85
CA TYR A 86 11.98 -11.76 -3.38
C TYR A 86 12.41 -13.07 -4.04
N GLU A 87 13.48 -13.06 -4.84
CA GLU A 87 14.02 -14.27 -5.46
C GLU A 87 14.55 -15.25 -4.40
N ILE A 88 15.17 -14.77 -3.31
CA ILE A 88 15.56 -15.63 -2.19
C ILE A 88 14.33 -16.26 -1.52
N ILE A 89 13.27 -15.49 -1.27
CA ILE A 89 12.02 -15.99 -0.66
C ILE A 89 11.36 -17.02 -1.57
N LYS A 90 11.28 -16.75 -2.86
CA LYS A 90 10.70 -17.62 -3.87
C LYS A 90 11.39 -18.99 -3.91
N ASN A 91 12.70 -19.00 -3.76
CA ASN A 91 13.55 -20.20 -3.79
C ASN A 91 14.10 -20.57 -2.38
N ALA A 92 13.39 -20.19 -1.31
CA ALA A 92 13.89 -20.31 0.06
C ALA A 92 14.22 -21.76 0.48
N ALA A 93 13.60 -22.76 -0.14
CA ALA A 93 13.93 -24.17 0.07
C ALA A 93 15.36 -24.50 -0.36
N ASP A 94 15.85 -23.93 -1.46
CA ASP A 94 17.20 -24.15 -1.99
C ASP A 94 18.28 -23.53 -1.09
N TYR A 95 17.91 -22.57 -0.27
CA TYR A 95 18.77 -21.90 0.72
C TYR A 95 18.64 -22.47 2.14
N ASN A 96 18.01 -23.64 2.30
CA ASN A 96 17.71 -24.26 3.61
C ASN A 96 16.86 -23.38 4.54
N MET A 97 16.08 -22.47 4.00
CA MET A 97 15.17 -21.58 4.73
C MET A 97 13.73 -22.15 4.76
N ASN A 98 13.58 -23.41 5.21
CA ASN A 98 12.33 -24.16 5.15
C ASN A 98 11.14 -23.42 5.80
N ARG A 99 11.37 -22.71 6.93
CA ARG A 99 10.33 -21.95 7.60
C ARG A 99 9.87 -20.76 6.75
N VAL A 100 10.79 -20.05 6.11
CA VAL A 100 10.46 -18.96 5.18
C VAL A 100 9.65 -19.51 4.02
N TYR A 101 10.13 -20.60 3.40
CA TYR A 101 9.46 -21.27 2.29
C TYR A 101 8.00 -21.63 2.63
N LEU A 102 7.77 -22.34 3.74
CA LEU A 102 6.44 -22.80 4.14
C LEU A 102 5.50 -21.61 4.43
N ASN A 103 6.01 -20.56 5.04
CA ASN A 103 5.22 -19.42 5.45
C ASN A 103 4.97 -18.39 4.31
N SER A 104 5.81 -18.39 3.28
CA SER A 104 5.70 -17.46 2.15
C SER A 104 5.09 -18.05 0.88
N ARG A 105 4.94 -19.38 0.78
CA ARG A 105 4.53 -20.05 -0.48
C ARG A 105 3.22 -19.52 -1.08
N GLU A 106 2.21 -19.23 -0.23
CA GLU A 106 0.93 -18.68 -0.69
C GLU A 106 1.09 -17.22 -1.12
N PHE A 107 1.86 -16.45 -0.36
CA PHE A 107 2.20 -15.07 -0.73
C PHE A 107 2.92 -15.04 -2.09
N VAL A 108 3.95 -15.87 -2.29
CA VAL A 108 4.68 -15.95 -3.55
C VAL A 108 3.76 -16.34 -4.70
N ALA A 109 2.95 -17.39 -4.52
CA ALA A 109 1.99 -17.83 -5.54
C ALA A 109 1.01 -16.71 -5.93
N THR A 110 0.49 -15.98 -4.93
CA THR A 110 -0.42 -14.85 -5.15
C THR A 110 0.28 -13.70 -5.92
N ILE A 111 1.49 -13.34 -5.53
CA ILE A 111 2.24 -12.28 -6.22
C ILE A 111 2.55 -12.66 -7.66
N GLU A 112 3.01 -13.90 -7.92
CA GLU A 112 3.29 -14.36 -9.29
C GLU A 112 2.00 -14.37 -10.15
N GLU A 113 0.88 -14.85 -9.62
CA GLU A 113 -0.40 -14.83 -10.33
C GLU A 113 -0.86 -13.40 -10.70
N LEU A 114 -0.76 -12.46 -9.74
CA LEU A 114 -1.13 -11.08 -9.98
C LEU A 114 -0.20 -10.41 -11.01
N ARG A 115 1.10 -10.71 -10.96
CA ARG A 115 2.09 -10.23 -11.93
C ARG A 115 1.81 -10.71 -13.35
N GLU A 116 1.46 -11.99 -13.53
CA GLU A 116 1.13 -12.56 -14.85
C GLU A 116 -0.13 -11.96 -15.47
N ASN A 117 -1.02 -11.43 -14.63
CA ASN A 117 -2.31 -10.91 -15.05
C ASN A 117 -2.42 -9.38 -14.99
N LYS A 118 -1.45 -8.66 -14.43
CA LYS A 118 -1.52 -7.20 -14.20
C LYS A 118 -1.85 -6.39 -15.46
N ASP A 119 -1.28 -6.77 -16.60
CA ASP A 119 -1.47 -6.05 -17.87
C ASP A 119 -2.77 -6.45 -18.61
N LYS A 120 -3.52 -7.43 -18.07
CA LYS A 120 -4.81 -7.92 -18.60
C LYS A 120 -6.00 -7.41 -17.78
N MET A 121 -5.74 -6.77 -16.66
CA MET A 121 -6.75 -6.31 -15.71
C MET A 121 -6.78 -4.79 -15.68
N LYS A 122 -7.93 -4.23 -15.35
CA LYS A 122 -8.00 -2.84 -14.94
C LYS A 122 -7.28 -2.63 -13.62
N ILE A 123 -6.77 -1.43 -13.37
CA ILE A 123 -6.07 -1.10 -12.11
C ILE A 123 -6.99 -1.32 -10.90
N SER A 124 -8.25 -0.89 -11.00
CA SER A 124 -9.24 -1.09 -9.94
C SER A 124 -9.49 -2.58 -9.63
N ASP A 125 -9.52 -3.44 -10.66
CA ASP A 125 -9.66 -4.88 -10.48
C ASP A 125 -8.39 -5.50 -9.90
N LEU A 126 -7.20 -5.03 -10.32
CA LEU A 126 -5.93 -5.46 -9.74
C LEU A 126 -5.83 -5.11 -8.25
N VAL A 127 -6.26 -3.90 -7.85
CA VAL A 127 -6.34 -3.49 -6.43
C VAL A 127 -7.25 -4.43 -5.64
N LYS A 128 -8.48 -4.67 -6.13
CA LYS A 128 -9.45 -5.58 -5.49
C LYS A 128 -8.90 -7.00 -5.32
N GLU A 129 -8.36 -7.56 -6.41
CA GLU A 129 -7.81 -8.91 -6.39
C GLU A 129 -6.59 -9.00 -5.47
N THR A 130 -5.74 -7.97 -5.42
CA THR A 130 -4.61 -7.90 -4.49
C THR A 130 -5.08 -7.96 -3.06
N LEU A 131 -6.01 -7.10 -2.65
CA LEU A 131 -6.55 -7.06 -1.29
C LEU A 131 -7.20 -8.37 -0.88
N LYS A 132 -7.98 -8.98 -1.79
CA LYS A 132 -8.68 -10.23 -1.57
C LYS A 132 -7.74 -11.42 -1.47
N LYS A 133 -6.87 -11.62 -2.47
CA LYS A 133 -6.01 -12.82 -2.57
C LYS A 133 -4.89 -12.83 -1.53
N THR A 134 -4.40 -11.66 -1.13
CA THR A 134 -3.42 -11.56 -0.04
C THR A 134 -4.03 -11.78 1.34
N GLY A 135 -5.37 -11.79 1.45
CA GLY A 135 -6.10 -11.89 2.70
C GLY A 135 -6.11 -10.59 3.52
N TYR A 136 -5.71 -9.46 2.91
CA TYR A 136 -5.59 -8.18 3.63
C TYR A 136 -6.95 -7.69 4.14
N THR A 137 -7.96 -7.64 3.27
CA THR A 137 -9.34 -7.26 3.64
C THR A 137 -9.88 -8.19 4.72
N LYS A 138 -9.73 -9.51 4.55
CA LYS A 138 -10.20 -10.49 5.52
C LYS A 138 -9.56 -10.31 6.90
N ALA A 139 -8.26 -10.02 6.94
CA ALA A 139 -7.56 -9.80 8.21
C ALA A 139 -8.11 -8.57 8.97
N LEU A 140 -8.51 -7.52 8.25
CA LEU A 140 -9.15 -6.35 8.86
C LEU A 140 -10.59 -6.67 9.32
N GLU A 141 -11.37 -7.39 8.51
CA GLU A 141 -12.71 -7.84 8.89
C GLU A 141 -12.69 -8.71 10.16
N ASP A 142 -11.70 -9.61 10.28
CA ASP A 142 -11.52 -10.50 11.42
C ASP A 142 -11.08 -9.75 12.72
N GLU A 143 -10.54 -8.51 12.61
CA GLU A 143 -10.23 -7.67 13.77
C GLU A 143 -11.48 -7.16 14.50
N ASP A 144 -12.61 -6.99 13.79
CA ASP A 144 -13.92 -6.55 14.31
C ASP A 144 -13.83 -5.32 15.24
N THR A 145 -13.10 -4.30 14.82
CA THR A 145 -12.89 -3.06 15.56
C THR A 145 -13.25 -1.83 14.71
N THR A 146 -13.68 -0.74 15.36
CA THR A 146 -13.95 0.53 14.67
C THR A 146 -12.72 1.04 13.91
N GLU A 147 -11.52 0.74 14.41
CA GLU A 147 -10.28 1.10 13.72
C GLU A 147 -10.08 0.30 12.44
N ALA A 148 -10.40 -1.00 12.46
CA ALA A 148 -10.34 -1.85 11.28
C ALA A 148 -11.42 -1.44 10.25
N GLU A 149 -12.62 -1.09 10.68
CA GLU A 149 -13.68 -0.53 9.82
C GLU A 149 -13.19 0.74 9.11
N ALA A 150 -12.57 1.68 9.84
CA ALA A 150 -12.02 2.90 9.25
C ALA A 150 -10.89 2.62 8.24
N ARG A 151 -10.09 1.56 8.44
CA ARG A 151 -9.07 1.14 7.48
C ARG A 151 -9.71 0.53 6.23
N LEU A 152 -10.78 -0.24 6.34
CA LEU A 152 -11.55 -0.75 5.20
C LEU A 152 -12.12 0.39 4.37
N GLU A 153 -12.72 1.40 5.01
CA GLU A 153 -13.21 2.61 4.33
C GLU A 153 -12.08 3.34 3.56
N ASN A 154 -10.87 3.41 4.13
CA ASN A 154 -9.72 3.99 3.45
C ASN A 154 -9.29 3.18 2.23
N LEU A 155 -9.39 1.85 2.27
CA LEU A 155 -9.11 0.98 1.12
C LEU A 155 -10.18 1.13 0.01
N ASP A 156 -11.44 1.32 0.36
CA ASP A 156 -12.52 1.62 -0.60
C ASP A 156 -12.28 2.99 -1.27
N GLU A 157 -11.79 3.97 -0.49
CA GLU A 157 -11.39 5.26 -1.04
C GLU A 157 -10.18 5.16 -1.97
N PHE A 158 -9.20 4.29 -1.65
CA PHE A 158 -8.09 4.01 -2.56
C PHE A 158 -8.54 3.33 -3.86
N LEU A 159 -9.57 2.48 -3.77
CA LEU A 159 -10.17 1.91 -4.97
C LEU A 159 -10.80 2.99 -5.86
N THR A 160 -11.42 4.02 -5.26
CA THR A 160 -11.94 5.18 -6.00
C THR A 160 -10.81 5.92 -6.72
N VAL A 161 -9.62 6.06 -6.11
CA VAL A 161 -8.42 6.61 -6.80
C VAL A 161 -8.10 5.83 -8.06
N ALA A 162 -8.12 4.49 -7.99
CA ALA A 162 -7.82 3.64 -9.14
C ALA A 162 -8.86 3.80 -10.26
N ILE A 163 -10.15 3.92 -9.92
CA ILE A 163 -11.23 4.13 -10.88
C ILE A 163 -11.11 5.50 -11.55
N GLU A 164 -10.84 6.56 -10.79
CA GLU A 164 -10.66 7.92 -11.31
C GLU A 164 -9.46 7.99 -12.25
N PHE A 165 -8.36 7.28 -11.93
CA PHE A 165 -7.21 7.16 -12.82
C PHE A 165 -7.59 6.53 -14.16
N GLU A 166 -8.35 5.43 -14.14
CA GLU A 166 -8.83 4.74 -15.35
C GLU A 166 -9.71 5.63 -16.24
N GLU A 167 -10.47 6.54 -15.65
CA GLU A 167 -11.33 7.48 -16.38
C GLU A 167 -10.56 8.65 -17.01
N GLN A 168 -9.43 9.04 -16.40
CA GLN A 168 -8.65 10.21 -16.82
C GLN A 168 -7.60 9.89 -17.89
N PHE A 169 -7.07 8.67 -17.89
CA PHE A 169 -5.94 8.29 -18.74
C PHE A 169 -6.33 7.20 -19.73
N ALA A 170 -5.93 7.36 -20.99
CA ALA A 170 -6.17 6.37 -22.05
C ALA A 170 -5.25 5.15 -21.93
N ASP A 171 -4.05 5.35 -21.40
CA ASP A 171 -3.09 4.29 -21.08
C ASP A 171 -3.13 4.08 -19.57
N ASN A 172 -3.60 2.91 -19.15
CA ASN A 172 -3.91 2.55 -17.76
C ASN A 172 -2.89 1.52 -17.26
N SER A 173 -1.59 1.81 -17.38
CA SER A 173 -0.56 0.93 -16.89
C SER A 173 -0.41 1.05 -15.35
N LEU A 174 -0.02 -0.07 -14.71
CA LEU A 174 0.28 -0.06 -13.29
C LEU A 174 1.45 0.88 -12.96
N GLU A 175 2.42 1.00 -13.88
CA GLU A 175 3.57 1.88 -13.75
C GLU A 175 3.15 3.35 -13.65
N GLU A 176 2.34 3.84 -14.60
CA GLU A 176 1.83 5.22 -14.60
C GLU A 176 0.96 5.51 -13.37
N PHE A 177 0.13 4.56 -12.96
CA PHE A 177 -0.66 4.69 -11.73
C PHE A 177 0.24 4.90 -10.51
N LEU A 178 1.30 4.09 -10.35
CA LEU A 178 2.23 4.19 -9.23
C LEU A 178 3.08 5.47 -9.28
N GLU A 179 3.44 5.96 -10.46
CA GLU A 179 4.10 7.26 -10.65
C GLU A 179 3.18 8.40 -10.21
N GLY A 180 1.92 8.40 -10.63
CA GLY A 180 0.92 9.38 -10.21
C GLY A 180 0.73 9.43 -8.70
N ILE A 181 0.68 8.28 -8.03
CA ILE A 181 0.63 8.19 -6.56
C ILE A 181 1.90 8.78 -5.93
N THR A 182 3.07 8.48 -6.48
CA THR A 182 4.34 8.99 -5.93
C THR A 182 4.40 10.50 -5.99
N LEU A 183 4.07 11.10 -7.13
CA LEU A 183 3.98 12.55 -7.30
C LEU A 183 2.98 13.18 -6.32
N SER A 184 1.82 12.55 -6.12
CA SER A 184 0.80 13.02 -5.18
C SER A 184 1.30 12.98 -3.73
N SER A 185 2.01 11.92 -3.34
CA SER A 185 2.56 11.73 -2.01
C SER A 185 3.71 12.71 -1.69
N ASP A 186 4.55 13.04 -2.68
CA ASP A 186 5.66 13.98 -2.53
C ASP A 186 5.19 15.42 -2.35
N LEU A 187 4.12 15.81 -3.05
CA LEU A 187 3.46 17.10 -2.86
C LEU A 187 2.86 17.22 -1.45
N ASP A 188 2.40 16.11 -0.87
CA ASP A 188 1.92 16.08 0.52
C ASP A 188 3.03 16.33 1.55
N ASN A 189 4.27 15.98 1.24
CA ASN A 189 5.42 16.14 2.14
C ASN A 189 6.08 17.54 2.11
N SER A 190 5.63 18.43 1.22
CA SER A 190 6.03 19.83 1.25
C SER A 190 5.43 20.50 2.49
N ASP A 191 6.23 20.55 3.55
CA ASP A 191 5.84 21.11 4.86
C ASP A 191 5.36 22.55 4.74
N GLY A 192 4.21 22.76 5.38
CA GLY A 192 3.41 23.95 5.25
C GLY A 192 4.08 25.23 5.65
N GLU A 193 3.96 26.20 4.78
CA GLU A 193 4.10 27.61 5.08
C GLU A 193 3.12 28.02 6.20
N GLU A 194 3.38 29.14 6.89
CA GLU A 194 2.56 29.63 8.01
C GLU A 194 1.08 29.80 7.65
N ASP A 195 0.73 30.05 6.38
CA ASP A 195 -0.63 30.16 5.84
C ASP A 195 -1.11 28.84 5.21
N SER A 196 -1.60 27.92 6.03
CA SER A 196 -2.13 26.63 5.56
C SER A 196 -3.55 26.37 6.03
N VAL A 197 -4.35 25.69 5.17
CA VAL A 197 -5.70 25.23 5.55
C VAL A 197 -5.57 24.10 6.56
N THR A 198 -6.23 24.23 7.71
CA THR A 198 -6.24 23.18 8.73
C THR A 198 -7.43 22.25 8.53
N LEU A 199 -7.16 20.98 8.28
CA LEU A 199 -8.11 19.90 8.19
C LEU A 199 -8.14 19.11 9.50
N MET A 200 -9.34 18.81 10.02
CA MET A 200 -9.50 18.00 11.22
C MET A 200 -10.87 17.34 11.29
N THR A 201 -10.99 16.23 11.99
CA THR A 201 -12.28 15.61 12.28
C THR A 201 -13.07 16.47 13.28
N LEU A 202 -14.39 16.32 13.26
CA LEU A 202 -15.26 16.95 14.29
C LEU A 202 -14.89 16.50 15.70
N HIS A 203 -14.34 15.30 15.87
CA HIS A 203 -13.88 14.77 17.14
C HIS A 203 -12.61 15.52 17.62
N SER A 204 -11.62 15.64 16.75
CA SER A 204 -10.38 16.37 17.04
C SER A 204 -10.59 17.87 17.28
N ALA A 205 -11.70 18.45 16.76
CA ALA A 205 -12.03 19.86 16.96
C ALA A 205 -12.69 20.16 18.31
N LYS A 206 -13.14 19.12 19.04
CA LYS A 206 -13.76 19.28 20.36
C LYS A 206 -12.78 19.19 21.54
N GLY A 207 -11.54 18.76 21.31
CA GLY A 207 -10.50 18.59 22.33
C GLY A 207 -10.54 17.24 22.99
#